data_1a381ab8604c6f40eaf5ca69831a174c
#
_entry.id   1a381ab8604c6f40eaf5ca69831a174c
#
_cell.length_a   1.000
_cell.length_b   1.000
_cell.length_c   1.000
_cell.angle_alpha   90.00
_cell.angle_beta   90.00
_cell.angle_gamma   90.00
#
_symmetry.space_group_name_H-M   'P 1'
#
loop_
_entity.id
_entity.type
_entity.pdbx_description
1 polymer ?
#
loop_
_entity_poly.entity_id
_entity_poly.type
_entity_poly.pdbx_seq_one_letter_code
_entity_poly.pdbx_strand_id
1 'polypeptide(L)'
;MIKKIGLLAAILAAVFSTSVQAQTAVAAKVSSAEVVEKKLASKLMARDMPYRVILPVRYNEEKNKRYSTIYLLHGLTGHYDNWTDKTKLVGFAALHDYILITPEGDNGWYTDSASVPNDKYESYIIKELIPEIDKIYRTTADRSHRAIAGLSMGGYGGLKFGIKYPELFSLAGSFSGALEAAAFTEKNAGPIGKSIDAIFGADGSELRKANGIFTLIKEMTPEKIKDLPFLYLDCGTEDFLYKSNRDFAGLLVEKKISHEFRELPGGHNWTFWNSQVKEFLEVADSRLSK
;
A
#
# COMPACT_ATOMS: atom_id res chain seq x y z
N MET A 1 51.14 -25.43 71.26
CA MET A 1 49.95 -26.28 71.15
C MET A 1 49.13 -25.68 69.98
N ILE A 2 49.36 -26.27 68.91
CA ILE A 2 48.81 -25.89 67.62
C ILE A 2 48.18 -27.13 67.04
N LYS A 3 46.95 -27.13 66.63
CA LYS A 3 46.45 -27.96 65.51
C LYS A 3 44.94 -27.76 65.27
N LYS A 4 44.64 -27.68 64.01
CA LYS A 4 43.34 -27.89 63.33
C LYS A 4 42.39 -26.69 63.21
N ILE A 5 42.59 -25.93 62.16
CA ILE A 5 41.50 -25.37 61.35
C ILE A 5 42.00 -25.42 59.88
N GLY A 6 41.55 -26.40 59.19
CA GLY A 6 41.87 -26.57 57.81
C GLY A 6 41.07 -27.73 57.24
N LEU A 7 39.80 -27.51 56.93
CA LEU A 7 39.04 -28.32 55.90
C LEU A 7 37.55 -27.88 55.90
N LEU A 8 37.25 -26.73 55.31
CA LEU A 8 35.87 -26.40 55.02
C LEU A 8 35.77 -25.28 53.92
N ALA A 9 36.59 -25.37 52.90
CA ALA A 9 36.57 -24.36 51.80
C ALA A 9 36.62 -24.99 50.41
N ALA A 10 36.19 -26.24 50.25
CA ALA A 10 36.33 -26.92 48.95
C ALA A 10 35.01 -27.56 48.40
N ILE A 11 33.81 -27.25 48.91
CA ILE A 11 32.55 -27.88 48.46
C ILE A 11 31.48 -26.85 48.00
N LEU A 12 31.80 -25.59 47.83
CA LEU A 12 30.80 -24.59 47.37
C LEU A 12 31.08 -24.02 45.97
N ALA A 13 31.97 -24.60 45.18
CA ALA A 13 32.32 -24.10 43.84
C ALA A 13 31.82 -24.98 42.67
N ALA A 14 31.04 -26.03 42.90
CA ALA A 14 30.68 -27.01 41.89
C ALA A 14 29.17 -27.04 41.53
N VAL A 15 28.33 -26.14 42.04
CA VAL A 15 26.87 -26.16 41.77
C VAL A 15 26.36 -24.95 40.96
N PHE A 16 27.23 -24.00 40.62
CA PHE A 16 26.82 -22.80 39.84
C PHE A 16 27.19 -22.82 38.37
N SER A 17 27.67 -23.92 37.79
CA SER A 17 28.11 -23.95 36.38
C SER A 17 27.24 -24.78 35.44
N THR A 18 26.04 -25.23 35.83
CA THR A 18 25.17 -26.04 34.96
C THR A 18 23.83 -25.39 34.58
N SER A 19 23.59 -24.14 34.97
CA SER A 19 22.31 -23.47 34.65
C SER A 19 22.40 -22.34 33.60
N VAL A 20 23.56 -22.11 33.00
CA VAL A 20 23.74 -21.04 31.99
C VAL A 20 23.76 -21.56 30.53
N GLN A 21 23.77 -22.87 30.31
CA GLN A 21 23.84 -23.46 28.98
C GLN A 21 22.50 -23.91 28.38
N ALA A 22 21.36 -23.64 29.02
CA ALA A 22 20.04 -24.04 28.53
C ALA A 22 19.17 -22.86 28.02
N GLN A 23 19.71 -21.65 27.92
CA GLN A 23 18.95 -20.47 27.51
C GLN A 23 19.35 -19.88 26.15
N THR A 24 20.16 -20.52 25.33
CA THR A 24 20.62 -20.01 24.03
C THR A 24 20.12 -20.82 22.81
N ALA A 25 19.01 -21.50 22.92
CA ALA A 25 18.51 -22.28 21.78
C ALA A 25 17.00 -22.18 21.55
N VAL A 26 16.43 -21.00 21.69
CA VAL A 26 15.17 -20.65 21.02
C VAL A 26 15.32 -19.23 20.46
N ALA A 27 16.25 -19.03 19.56
CA ALA A 27 16.06 -18.03 18.53
C ALA A 27 14.88 -18.54 17.70
N ALA A 28 13.66 -18.09 18.02
CA ALA A 28 12.50 -18.34 17.21
C ALA A 28 12.90 -17.96 15.77
N LYS A 29 12.86 -18.94 14.88
CA LYS A 29 12.98 -18.72 13.45
C LYS A 29 11.85 -17.73 13.14
N VAL A 30 12.14 -16.44 13.07
CA VAL A 30 11.16 -15.45 12.63
C VAL A 30 10.81 -15.89 11.22
N SER A 31 9.68 -16.56 11.08
CA SER A 31 9.19 -16.97 9.80
C SER A 31 8.92 -15.68 9.01
N SER A 32 9.60 -15.49 7.90
CA SER A 32 9.37 -14.37 7.01
C SER A 32 8.08 -14.58 6.23
N ALA A 33 7.38 -13.50 5.93
CA ALA A 33 6.29 -13.54 4.96
C ALA A 33 6.81 -14.06 3.61
N GLU A 34 6.02 -14.89 2.93
CA GLU A 34 6.38 -15.44 1.62
C GLU A 34 6.04 -14.45 0.51
N VAL A 35 6.98 -14.19 -0.38
CA VAL A 35 6.77 -13.37 -1.59
C VAL A 35 6.62 -14.29 -2.79
N VAL A 36 5.48 -14.19 -3.47
CA VAL A 36 5.15 -14.98 -4.67
C VAL A 36 5.01 -14.04 -5.86
N GLU A 37 5.81 -14.25 -6.90
CA GLU A 37 5.68 -13.52 -8.16
C GLU A 37 4.78 -14.29 -9.12
N LYS A 38 3.85 -13.59 -9.75
CA LYS A 38 2.86 -14.13 -10.68
C LYS A 38 2.67 -13.22 -11.88
N LYS A 39 2.00 -13.76 -12.91
CA LYS A 39 1.53 -13.00 -14.06
C LYS A 39 0.06 -13.34 -14.32
N LEU A 40 -0.74 -12.31 -14.56
CA LEU A 40 -2.10 -12.46 -15.07
C LEU A 40 -2.08 -12.24 -16.58
N ALA A 41 -2.52 -13.22 -17.35
CA ALA A 41 -2.76 -13.05 -18.77
C ALA A 41 -4.00 -12.16 -18.97
N SER A 42 -3.78 -10.85 -18.99
CA SER A 42 -4.83 -9.86 -19.06
C SER A 42 -5.41 -9.75 -20.47
N LYS A 43 -6.70 -9.91 -20.58
CA LYS A 43 -7.42 -9.68 -21.84
C LYS A 43 -7.57 -8.19 -22.16
N LEU A 44 -7.78 -7.38 -21.12
CA LEU A 44 -7.95 -5.94 -21.24
C LEU A 44 -6.64 -5.24 -21.66
N MET A 45 -5.50 -5.72 -21.13
CA MET A 45 -4.18 -5.20 -21.46
C MET A 45 -3.57 -5.88 -22.69
N ALA A 46 -4.16 -6.98 -23.20
CA ALA A 46 -3.64 -7.82 -24.28
C ALA A 46 -2.17 -8.29 -24.05
N ARG A 47 -1.78 -8.47 -22.79
CA ARG A 47 -0.44 -8.92 -22.38
C ARG A 47 -0.44 -9.52 -20.98
N ASP A 48 0.67 -10.21 -20.65
CA ASP A 48 0.91 -10.65 -19.28
C ASP A 48 1.22 -9.47 -18.37
N MET A 49 0.46 -9.36 -17.29
CA MET A 49 0.62 -8.32 -16.26
C MET A 49 1.23 -8.95 -15.02
N PRO A 50 2.50 -8.63 -14.69
CA PRO A 50 3.15 -9.18 -13.51
C PRO A 50 2.63 -8.52 -12.23
N TYR A 51 2.69 -9.28 -11.14
CA TYR A 51 2.40 -8.78 -9.79
C TYR A 51 3.10 -9.63 -8.75
N ARG A 52 3.35 -9.09 -7.57
CA ARG A 52 3.77 -9.87 -6.40
C ARG A 52 2.65 -9.98 -5.39
N VAL A 53 2.65 -11.10 -4.67
CA VAL A 53 1.78 -11.34 -3.53
C VAL A 53 2.66 -11.64 -2.33
N ILE A 54 2.45 -10.93 -1.24
CA ILE A 54 3.09 -11.18 0.04
C ILE A 54 2.06 -11.88 0.91
N LEU A 55 2.32 -13.14 1.25
CA LEU A 55 1.43 -13.97 2.05
C LEU A 55 1.74 -13.84 3.54
N PRO A 56 0.72 -13.84 4.41
CA PRO A 56 0.92 -13.88 5.85
C PRO A 56 1.79 -15.06 6.29
N VAL A 57 2.58 -14.87 7.33
CA VAL A 57 3.52 -15.87 7.84
C VAL A 57 2.88 -17.26 8.03
N ARG A 58 1.64 -17.30 8.55
CA ARG A 58 0.93 -18.55 8.84
C ARG A 58 -0.04 -18.98 7.73
N TYR A 59 0.04 -18.36 6.55
CA TYR A 59 -0.87 -18.65 5.43
C TYR A 59 -0.91 -20.14 5.09
N ASN A 60 0.23 -20.82 5.02
CA ASN A 60 0.31 -22.24 4.68
C ASN A 60 -0.09 -23.18 5.83
N GLU A 61 -0.13 -22.71 7.07
CA GLU A 61 -0.53 -23.47 8.25
C GLU A 61 -2.04 -23.38 8.50
N GLU A 62 -2.60 -22.17 8.42
CA GLU A 62 -4.02 -21.88 8.73
C GLU A 62 -4.91 -22.03 7.49
N LYS A 63 -5.11 -23.28 7.04
CA LYS A 63 -5.79 -23.60 5.76
C LYS A 63 -7.24 -23.09 5.65
N ASN A 64 -7.92 -22.91 6.77
CA ASN A 64 -9.33 -22.48 6.79
C ASN A 64 -9.49 -20.97 7.03
N LYS A 65 -8.41 -20.26 7.35
CA LYS A 65 -8.43 -18.81 7.57
C LYS A 65 -8.52 -18.06 6.25
N ARG A 66 -9.35 -17.02 6.21
CA ARG A 66 -9.39 -16.01 5.15
C ARG A 66 -8.78 -14.72 5.64
N TYR A 67 -8.31 -13.92 4.73
CA TYR A 67 -7.48 -12.77 5.03
C TYR A 67 -7.99 -11.52 4.32
N SER A 68 -7.85 -10.38 4.98
CA SER A 68 -8.04 -9.09 4.34
C SER A 68 -6.91 -8.83 3.33
N THR A 69 -7.19 -8.02 2.31
CA THR A 69 -6.27 -7.73 1.21
C THR A 69 -5.91 -6.24 1.14
N ILE A 70 -4.66 -5.95 0.84
CA ILE A 70 -4.18 -4.59 0.60
C ILE A 70 -3.43 -4.55 -0.73
N TYR A 71 -3.87 -3.70 -1.64
CA TYR A 71 -3.21 -3.43 -2.92
C TYR A 71 -2.31 -2.21 -2.76
N LEU A 72 -1.00 -2.36 -3.08
CA LEU A 72 0.00 -1.29 -2.98
C LEU A 72 0.54 -0.93 -4.36
N LEU A 73 0.17 0.25 -4.83
CA LEU A 73 0.47 0.78 -6.15
C LEU A 73 1.82 1.50 -6.16
N HIS A 74 2.66 1.24 -7.17
CA HIS A 74 3.95 1.90 -7.34
C HIS A 74 3.81 3.31 -7.97
N GLY A 75 4.89 4.09 -7.95
CA GLY A 75 4.96 5.41 -8.57
C GLY A 75 5.39 5.40 -10.02
N LEU A 76 5.42 6.57 -10.65
CA LEU A 76 5.90 6.76 -12.02
C LEU A 76 7.32 6.19 -12.19
N THR A 77 7.61 5.56 -13.32
CA THR A 77 8.87 4.87 -13.61
C THR A 77 9.20 3.68 -12.69
N GLY A 78 8.26 3.32 -11.81
CA GLY A 78 8.34 2.15 -10.97
C GLY A 78 7.70 0.93 -11.59
N HIS A 79 7.79 -0.21 -10.87
CA HIS A 79 7.25 -1.50 -11.25
C HIS A 79 6.68 -2.25 -10.04
N TYR A 80 5.95 -3.33 -10.30
CA TYR A 80 5.29 -4.20 -9.33
C TYR A 80 6.20 -4.73 -8.20
N ASP A 81 7.52 -4.80 -8.43
CA ASP A 81 8.52 -5.30 -7.47
C ASP A 81 9.04 -4.22 -6.50
N ASN A 82 8.84 -2.95 -6.82
CA ASN A 82 9.52 -1.85 -6.11
C ASN A 82 9.19 -1.81 -4.60
N TRP A 83 7.97 -2.10 -4.21
CA TRP A 83 7.59 -2.10 -2.80
C TRP A 83 8.37 -3.14 -1.98
N THR A 84 8.60 -4.33 -2.55
CA THR A 84 9.35 -5.40 -1.89
C THR A 84 10.86 -5.20 -1.94
N ASP A 85 11.37 -4.62 -3.04
CA ASP A 85 12.81 -4.53 -3.29
C ASP A 85 13.43 -3.25 -2.71
N LYS A 86 12.65 -2.16 -2.59
CA LYS A 86 13.14 -0.85 -2.13
C LYS A 86 12.71 -0.50 -0.70
N THR A 87 11.91 -1.36 -0.05
CA THR A 87 11.43 -1.14 1.33
C THR A 87 11.59 -2.40 2.18
N LYS A 88 11.27 -2.26 3.46
CA LYS A 88 11.18 -3.39 4.40
C LYS A 88 9.75 -3.97 4.45
N LEU A 89 8.95 -3.78 3.41
CA LEU A 89 7.54 -4.18 3.38
C LEU A 89 7.32 -5.64 3.79
N VAL A 90 8.15 -6.56 3.30
CA VAL A 90 8.04 -8.01 3.64
C VAL A 90 8.20 -8.24 5.14
N GLY A 91 9.14 -7.52 5.78
CA GLY A 91 9.34 -7.58 7.23
C GLY A 91 8.17 -6.95 8.01
N PHE A 92 7.60 -5.86 7.52
CA PHE A 92 6.42 -5.25 8.13
C PHE A 92 5.20 -6.15 7.97
N ALA A 93 4.98 -6.70 6.77
CA ALA A 93 3.87 -7.62 6.48
C ALA A 93 3.88 -8.86 7.39
N ALA A 94 5.06 -9.32 7.83
CA ALA A 94 5.18 -10.46 8.75
C ALA A 94 4.57 -10.21 10.14
N LEU A 95 4.25 -8.97 10.48
CA LEU A 95 3.63 -8.58 11.74
C LEU A 95 2.10 -8.49 11.64
N HIS A 96 1.54 -8.67 10.44
CA HIS A 96 0.11 -8.52 10.16
C HIS A 96 -0.46 -9.74 9.43
N ASP A 97 -1.76 -9.89 9.48
CA ASP A 97 -2.51 -10.98 8.84
C ASP A 97 -3.18 -10.51 7.54
N TYR A 98 -2.40 -9.87 6.64
CA TYR A 98 -2.88 -9.40 5.33
C TYR A 98 -2.24 -10.14 4.18
N ILE A 99 -2.99 -10.34 3.10
CA ILE A 99 -2.43 -10.62 1.78
C ILE A 99 -2.16 -9.27 1.12
N LEU A 100 -0.88 -8.96 0.86
CA LEU A 100 -0.51 -7.73 0.17
C LEU A 100 -0.27 -8.02 -1.31
N ILE A 101 -0.78 -7.18 -2.20
CA ILE A 101 -0.65 -7.31 -3.64
C ILE A 101 0.04 -6.06 -4.20
N THR A 102 1.12 -6.23 -4.95
CA THR A 102 1.82 -5.14 -5.63
C THR A 102 1.75 -5.35 -7.14
N PRO A 103 0.75 -4.73 -7.82
CA PRO A 103 0.52 -4.91 -9.25
C PRO A 103 1.41 -4.02 -10.11
N GLU A 104 1.61 -4.44 -11.38
CA GLU A 104 2.18 -3.59 -12.42
C GLU A 104 1.19 -2.52 -12.86
N GLY A 105 1.68 -1.30 -13.02
CA GLY A 105 0.94 -0.13 -13.49
C GLY A 105 1.68 0.66 -14.56
N ASP A 106 2.93 0.25 -14.91
CA ASP A 106 3.81 0.99 -15.81
C ASP A 106 3.76 2.51 -15.54
N ASN A 107 3.67 3.32 -16.58
CA ASN A 107 3.42 4.76 -16.48
C ASN A 107 1.96 5.13 -16.84
N GLY A 108 1.01 4.19 -16.63
CA GLY A 108 -0.37 4.30 -17.07
C GLY A 108 -1.29 5.07 -16.13
N TRP A 109 -0.77 5.68 -15.08
CA TRP A 109 -1.54 6.47 -14.10
C TRP A 109 -2.78 5.73 -13.56
N TYR A 110 -2.73 4.39 -13.56
CA TYR A 110 -3.84 3.55 -13.14
C TYR A 110 -5.19 3.92 -13.79
N THR A 111 -5.14 4.35 -15.05
CA THR A 111 -6.27 4.90 -15.82
C THR A 111 -6.38 4.18 -17.15
N ASP A 112 -7.59 4.00 -17.66
CA ASP A 112 -7.83 3.52 -19.00
C ASP A 112 -7.48 4.62 -19.99
N SER A 113 -6.46 4.41 -20.82
CA SER A 113 -5.92 5.43 -21.72
C SER A 113 -6.93 5.88 -22.76
N ALA A 114 -6.96 7.20 -23.03
CA ALA A 114 -7.74 7.80 -24.10
C ALA A 114 -7.21 7.44 -25.49
N SER A 115 -5.88 7.26 -25.62
CA SER A 115 -5.22 7.14 -26.93
C SER A 115 -4.65 5.75 -27.21
N VAL A 116 -4.39 4.93 -26.18
CA VAL A 116 -3.80 3.60 -26.33
C VAL A 116 -4.85 2.54 -25.97
N PRO A 117 -5.41 1.80 -26.96
CA PRO A 117 -6.55 0.91 -26.76
C PRO A 117 -6.34 -0.18 -25.69
N ASN A 118 -5.11 -0.71 -25.58
CA ASN A 118 -4.78 -1.79 -24.65
C ASN A 118 -4.16 -1.31 -23.33
N ASP A 119 -4.07 -0.01 -23.09
CA ASP A 119 -3.64 0.52 -21.79
C ASP A 119 -4.89 0.79 -20.93
N LYS A 120 -5.42 -0.28 -20.35
CA LYS A 120 -6.66 -0.33 -19.56
C LYS A 120 -6.38 -0.62 -18.08
N TYR A 121 -5.45 0.16 -17.49
CA TYR A 121 -4.94 -0.12 -16.14
C TYR A 121 -6.00 -0.04 -15.04
N GLU A 122 -6.97 0.89 -15.15
CA GLU A 122 -8.11 0.96 -14.22
C GLU A 122 -8.98 -0.30 -14.34
N SER A 123 -9.43 -0.60 -15.55
CA SER A 123 -10.26 -1.78 -15.81
C SER A 123 -9.53 -3.08 -15.50
N TYR A 124 -8.23 -3.20 -15.79
CA TYR A 124 -7.42 -4.35 -15.43
C TYR A 124 -7.43 -4.63 -13.92
N ILE A 125 -7.13 -3.62 -13.09
CA ILE A 125 -7.09 -3.81 -11.64
C ILE A 125 -8.46 -4.19 -11.10
N ILE A 126 -9.50 -3.45 -11.50
CA ILE A 126 -10.87 -3.62 -10.95
C ILE A 126 -11.55 -4.89 -11.47
N LYS A 127 -11.43 -5.19 -12.76
CA LYS A 127 -12.26 -6.23 -13.41
C LYS A 127 -11.52 -7.55 -13.63
N GLU A 128 -10.17 -7.56 -13.57
CA GLU A 128 -9.40 -8.78 -13.78
C GLU A 128 -8.54 -9.12 -12.57
N LEU A 129 -7.70 -8.22 -12.08
CA LEU A 129 -6.75 -8.56 -11.01
C LEU A 129 -7.44 -8.84 -9.66
N ILE A 130 -8.34 -7.96 -9.21
CA ILE A 130 -9.06 -8.18 -7.93
C ILE A 130 -9.84 -9.49 -7.95
N PRO A 131 -10.67 -9.80 -8.98
CA PRO A 131 -11.36 -11.09 -9.07
C PRO A 131 -10.42 -12.29 -9.15
N GLU A 132 -9.27 -12.18 -9.83
CA GLU A 132 -8.30 -13.27 -9.90
C GLU A 132 -7.65 -13.54 -8.54
N ILE A 133 -7.27 -12.49 -7.80
CA ILE A 133 -6.73 -12.62 -6.44
C ILE A 133 -7.76 -13.29 -5.52
N ASP A 134 -9.02 -12.86 -5.57
CA ASP A 134 -10.09 -13.42 -4.74
C ASP A 134 -10.38 -14.89 -5.08
N LYS A 135 -10.14 -15.30 -6.33
CA LYS A 135 -10.31 -16.69 -6.80
C LYS A 135 -9.17 -17.60 -6.35
N ILE A 136 -7.92 -17.14 -6.40
CA ILE A 136 -6.75 -18.01 -6.18
C ILE A 136 -6.20 -17.99 -4.77
N TYR A 137 -6.49 -16.94 -3.99
CA TYR A 137 -6.06 -16.82 -2.60
C TYR A 137 -7.24 -16.84 -1.64
N ARG A 138 -6.97 -17.18 -0.39
CA ARG A 138 -7.99 -17.19 0.68
C ARG A 138 -8.27 -15.79 1.20
N THR A 139 -8.83 -14.95 0.33
CA THR A 139 -9.26 -13.60 0.68
C THR A 139 -10.66 -13.60 1.29
N THR A 140 -10.94 -12.63 2.15
CA THR A 140 -12.32 -12.23 2.46
C THR A 140 -12.72 -11.19 1.44
N ALA A 141 -13.47 -11.64 0.40
CA ALA A 141 -13.69 -10.90 -0.83
C ALA A 141 -14.83 -9.87 -0.71
N ASP A 142 -14.78 -9.01 0.31
CA ASP A 142 -15.74 -7.94 0.51
C ASP A 142 -15.07 -6.59 0.80
N ARG A 143 -15.86 -5.53 0.79
CA ARG A 143 -15.41 -4.15 1.01
C ARG A 143 -14.68 -3.96 2.34
N SER A 144 -15.21 -4.51 3.43
CA SER A 144 -14.69 -4.29 4.79
C SER A 144 -13.32 -4.92 5.03
N HIS A 145 -12.91 -5.82 4.13
CA HIS A 145 -11.64 -6.54 4.17
C HIS A 145 -10.69 -6.17 3.02
N ARG A 146 -10.95 -5.05 2.31
CA ARG A 146 -10.09 -4.64 1.20
C ARG A 146 -9.67 -3.20 1.30
N ALA A 147 -8.35 -2.97 1.17
CA ALA A 147 -7.73 -1.65 1.07
C ALA A 147 -6.94 -1.50 -0.22
N ILE A 148 -6.73 -0.26 -0.62
CA ILE A 148 -5.84 0.11 -1.72
C ILE A 148 -5.05 1.36 -1.33
N ALA A 149 -3.76 1.37 -1.62
CA ALA A 149 -2.91 2.53 -1.36
C ALA A 149 -1.76 2.57 -2.37
N GLY A 150 -0.99 3.65 -2.37
CA GLY A 150 0.19 3.72 -3.20
C GLY A 150 0.99 5.00 -2.99
N LEU A 151 2.14 5.10 -3.67
CA LEU A 151 3.01 6.26 -3.61
C LEU A 151 2.96 7.08 -4.91
N SER A 152 3.07 8.41 -4.81
CA SER A 152 3.18 9.30 -5.98
C SER A 152 2.06 9.09 -6.99
N MET A 153 2.35 8.63 -8.23
CA MET A 153 1.36 8.17 -9.21
C MET A 153 0.41 7.11 -8.61
N GLY A 154 0.96 6.16 -7.82
CA GLY A 154 0.16 5.16 -7.10
C GLY A 154 -0.69 5.74 -5.98
N GLY A 155 -0.25 6.83 -5.35
CA GLY A 155 -1.03 7.56 -4.35
C GLY A 155 -2.27 8.22 -4.98
N TYR A 156 -2.09 8.81 -6.15
CA TYR A 156 -3.22 9.26 -6.98
C TYR A 156 -4.14 8.07 -7.31
N GLY A 157 -3.58 6.95 -7.81
CA GLY A 157 -4.33 5.74 -8.15
C GLY A 157 -5.14 5.18 -6.97
N GLY A 158 -4.51 5.07 -5.79
CA GLY A 158 -5.15 4.55 -4.59
C GLY A 158 -6.37 5.37 -4.17
N LEU A 159 -6.23 6.70 -4.08
CA LEU A 159 -7.38 7.58 -3.78
C LEU A 159 -8.42 7.57 -4.89
N LYS A 160 -8.01 7.59 -6.17
CA LYS A 160 -8.94 7.51 -7.30
C LYS A 160 -9.81 6.26 -7.22
N PHE A 161 -9.20 5.11 -6.97
CA PHE A 161 -9.96 3.85 -6.83
C PHE A 161 -10.90 3.88 -5.63
N GLY A 162 -10.46 4.36 -4.48
CA GLY A 162 -11.33 4.50 -3.31
C GLY A 162 -12.53 5.43 -3.57
N ILE A 163 -12.33 6.52 -4.31
CA ILE A 163 -13.37 7.49 -4.64
C ILE A 163 -14.34 6.96 -5.71
N LYS A 164 -13.83 6.27 -6.74
CA LYS A 164 -14.65 5.77 -7.87
C LYS A 164 -15.34 4.44 -7.59
N TYR A 165 -14.77 3.60 -6.72
CA TYR A 165 -15.24 2.25 -6.40
C TYR A 165 -15.38 2.06 -4.88
N PRO A 166 -16.17 2.92 -4.20
CA PRO A 166 -16.31 2.87 -2.75
C PRO A 166 -16.93 1.55 -2.26
N GLU A 167 -17.63 0.82 -3.13
CA GLU A 167 -18.19 -0.52 -2.85
C GLU A 167 -17.12 -1.61 -2.74
N LEU A 168 -15.90 -1.37 -3.23
CA LEU A 168 -14.81 -2.34 -3.22
C LEU A 168 -13.84 -2.17 -2.05
N PHE A 169 -13.72 -0.96 -1.49
CA PHE A 169 -12.67 -0.62 -0.52
C PHE A 169 -13.26 0.06 0.72
N SER A 170 -12.78 -0.31 1.91
CA SER A 170 -13.07 0.39 3.17
C SER A 170 -11.97 1.36 3.60
N LEU A 171 -10.76 1.23 3.02
CA LEU A 171 -9.61 2.09 3.26
C LEU A 171 -8.90 2.38 1.93
N ALA A 172 -8.64 3.65 1.66
CA ALA A 172 -7.83 4.09 0.53
C ALA A 172 -6.72 5.03 0.99
N GLY A 173 -5.47 4.78 0.54
CA GLY A 173 -4.29 5.49 1.02
C GLY A 173 -3.44 6.12 -0.07
N SER A 174 -2.72 7.21 0.30
CA SER A 174 -1.83 7.95 -0.57
C SER A 174 -0.58 8.39 0.17
N PHE A 175 0.58 7.97 -0.31
CA PHE A 175 1.88 8.42 0.19
C PHE A 175 2.49 9.39 -0.82
N SER A 176 2.64 10.66 -0.45
CA SER A 176 3.14 11.71 -1.36
C SER A 176 2.42 11.69 -2.72
N GLY A 177 1.09 11.61 -2.75
CA GLY A 177 0.32 11.40 -3.97
C GLY A 177 0.42 12.54 -4.99
N ALA A 178 0.52 12.20 -6.28
CA ALA A 178 0.43 13.18 -7.38
C ALA A 178 -1.05 13.52 -7.68
N LEU A 179 -1.73 14.11 -6.70
CA LEU A 179 -3.19 14.22 -6.63
C LEU A 179 -3.80 15.12 -7.71
N GLU A 180 -3.01 16.03 -8.28
CA GLU A 180 -3.42 16.92 -9.37
C GLU A 180 -3.11 16.35 -10.77
N ALA A 181 -2.76 15.04 -10.88
CA ALA A 181 -2.32 14.44 -12.14
C ALA A 181 -3.27 14.76 -13.32
N ALA A 182 -4.58 14.69 -13.10
CA ALA A 182 -5.54 14.99 -14.14
C ALA A 182 -5.56 16.48 -14.60
N ALA A 183 -4.91 17.39 -13.86
CA ALA A 183 -4.77 18.79 -14.24
C ALA A 183 -3.45 19.07 -14.98
N PHE A 184 -2.52 18.11 -15.07
CA PHE A 184 -1.26 18.29 -15.80
C PHE A 184 -1.49 18.21 -17.30
N THR A 185 -0.88 19.13 -18.03
CA THR A 185 -0.89 19.22 -19.49
C THR A 185 0.54 19.46 -19.98
N GLU A 186 0.81 19.26 -21.28
CA GLU A 186 2.12 19.61 -21.85
C GLU A 186 2.53 21.07 -21.55
N LYS A 187 1.55 21.96 -21.52
CA LYS A 187 1.78 23.39 -21.25
C LYS A 187 2.29 23.67 -19.83
N ASN A 188 1.81 22.96 -18.80
CA ASN A 188 2.14 23.24 -17.40
C ASN A 188 3.08 22.21 -16.75
N ALA A 189 3.29 21.06 -17.37
CA ALA A 189 4.11 19.97 -16.84
C ALA A 189 5.05 19.34 -17.89
N GLY A 190 5.24 19.96 -19.05
CA GLY A 190 6.19 19.54 -20.08
C GLY A 190 6.00 18.09 -20.52
N PRO A 191 7.09 17.27 -20.63
CA PRO A 191 7.00 15.88 -21.13
C PRO A 191 6.08 15.00 -20.31
N ILE A 192 5.99 15.19 -18.99
CA ILE A 192 5.05 14.45 -18.12
C ILE A 192 3.62 14.83 -18.49
N GLY A 193 3.32 16.11 -18.68
CA GLY A 193 2.01 16.58 -19.11
C GLY A 193 1.61 16.04 -20.47
N LYS A 194 2.53 15.95 -21.41
CA LYS A 194 2.27 15.31 -22.72
C LYS A 194 1.88 13.83 -22.59
N SER A 195 2.57 13.08 -21.72
CA SER A 195 2.21 11.69 -21.42
C SER A 195 0.81 11.61 -20.79
N ILE A 196 0.49 12.54 -19.90
CA ILE A 196 -0.82 12.62 -19.25
C ILE A 196 -1.92 12.98 -20.25
N ASP A 197 -1.68 13.90 -21.19
CA ASP A 197 -2.63 14.21 -22.26
C ASP A 197 -2.99 12.96 -23.09
N ALA A 198 -2.03 12.08 -23.36
CA ALA A 198 -2.27 10.83 -24.06
C ALA A 198 -3.15 9.85 -23.23
N ILE A 199 -3.03 9.85 -21.91
CA ILE A 199 -3.76 8.95 -21.02
C ILE A 199 -5.14 9.50 -20.66
N PHE A 200 -5.23 10.75 -20.22
CA PHE A 200 -6.46 11.35 -19.74
C PHE A 200 -7.28 12.06 -20.82
N GLY A 201 -6.73 12.20 -22.04
CA GLY A 201 -7.32 12.98 -23.12
C GLY A 201 -7.02 14.48 -23.01
N ALA A 202 -7.57 15.24 -23.94
CA ALA A 202 -7.38 16.68 -24.03
C ALA A 202 -7.82 17.40 -22.75
N ASP A 203 -7.23 18.58 -22.51
CA ASP A 203 -7.64 19.43 -21.39
C ASP A 203 -9.14 19.73 -21.43
N GLY A 204 -9.79 19.68 -20.27
CA GLY A 204 -11.24 19.88 -20.15
C GLY A 204 -12.12 18.73 -20.68
N SER A 205 -11.55 17.61 -21.18
CA SER A 205 -12.33 16.47 -21.64
C SER A 205 -13.10 15.78 -20.50
N GLU A 206 -14.21 15.12 -20.82
CA GLU A 206 -15.00 14.37 -19.85
C GLU A 206 -14.20 13.24 -19.19
N LEU A 207 -13.32 12.56 -19.97
CA LEU A 207 -12.44 11.52 -19.40
C LEU A 207 -11.50 12.11 -18.35
N ARG A 208 -10.94 13.30 -18.63
CA ARG A 208 -10.06 14.00 -17.69
C ARG A 208 -10.79 14.41 -16.42
N LYS A 209 -11.99 14.96 -16.54
CA LYS A 209 -12.86 15.29 -15.39
C LYS A 209 -13.21 14.07 -14.56
N ALA A 210 -13.59 12.96 -15.21
CA ALA A 210 -13.93 11.70 -14.57
C ALA A 210 -12.75 11.04 -13.81
N ASN A 211 -11.51 11.49 -14.05
CA ASN A 211 -10.31 11.02 -13.40
C ASN A 211 -9.63 12.09 -12.52
N GLY A 212 -10.17 13.30 -12.44
CA GLY A 212 -9.68 14.38 -11.58
C GLY A 212 -10.23 14.25 -10.17
N ILE A 213 -9.44 13.72 -9.22
CA ILE A 213 -9.93 13.44 -7.87
C ILE A 213 -10.38 14.70 -7.11
N PHE A 214 -9.76 15.84 -7.34
CA PHE A 214 -10.25 17.14 -6.81
C PHE A 214 -11.65 17.47 -7.35
N THR A 215 -11.87 17.28 -8.65
CA THR A 215 -13.17 17.51 -9.28
C THR A 215 -14.21 16.54 -8.74
N LEU A 216 -13.89 15.25 -8.68
CA LEU A 216 -14.78 14.22 -8.13
C LEU A 216 -15.24 14.55 -6.71
N ILE A 217 -14.31 14.98 -5.83
CA ILE A 217 -14.65 15.35 -4.45
C ILE A 217 -15.46 16.68 -4.40
N LYS A 218 -15.07 17.68 -5.20
CA LYS A 218 -15.81 18.97 -5.24
C LYS A 218 -17.26 18.80 -5.64
N GLU A 219 -17.52 17.94 -6.62
CA GLU A 219 -18.86 17.71 -7.20
C GLU A 219 -19.64 16.60 -6.49
N MET A 220 -19.05 15.93 -5.51
CA MET A 220 -19.69 14.83 -4.79
C MET A 220 -20.82 15.30 -3.91
N THR A 221 -21.97 14.61 -4.01
CA THR A 221 -23.13 14.90 -3.16
C THR A 221 -22.94 14.36 -1.73
N PRO A 222 -23.63 14.93 -0.71
CA PRO A 222 -23.54 14.43 0.67
C PRO A 222 -23.92 12.96 0.83
N GLU A 223 -24.80 12.43 -0.02
CA GLU A 223 -25.20 11.02 -0.02
C GLU A 223 -24.03 10.13 -0.41
N LYS A 224 -23.33 10.46 -1.50
CA LYS A 224 -22.16 9.70 -2.00
C LYS A 224 -20.97 9.80 -1.06
N ILE A 225 -20.82 10.91 -0.33
CA ILE A 225 -19.76 11.08 0.67
C ILE A 225 -19.84 10.01 1.76
N LYS A 226 -21.05 9.59 2.15
CA LYS A 226 -21.25 8.55 3.18
C LYS A 226 -20.75 7.17 2.78
N ASP A 227 -20.66 6.92 1.47
CA ASP A 227 -20.20 5.64 0.92
C ASP A 227 -18.69 5.57 0.76
N LEU A 228 -17.97 6.71 0.88
CA LEU A 228 -16.52 6.74 0.73
C LEU A 228 -15.83 5.84 1.75
N PRO A 229 -14.69 5.22 1.37
CA PRO A 229 -13.79 4.59 2.33
C PRO A 229 -13.18 5.64 3.26
N PHE A 230 -12.58 5.18 4.35
CA PHE A 230 -11.68 6.04 5.11
C PHE A 230 -10.48 6.40 4.22
N LEU A 231 -10.15 7.69 4.12
CA LEU A 231 -9.04 8.17 3.30
C LEU A 231 -7.82 8.44 4.20
N TYR A 232 -6.69 7.80 3.87
CA TYR A 232 -5.41 8.04 4.52
C TYR A 232 -4.50 8.79 3.56
N LEU A 233 -3.87 9.85 4.03
CA LEU A 233 -2.89 10.61 3.27
C LEU A 233 -1.67 10.89 4.14
N ASP A 234 -0.49 10.84 3.55
CA ASP A 234 0.71 11.44 4.11
C ASP A 234 1.53 12.14 3.04
N CYS A 235 2.34 13.10 3.47
CA CYS A 235 3.30 13.76 2.60
C CYS A 235 4.45 14.34 3.41
N GLY A 236 5.65 14.24 2.85
CA GLY A 236 6.82 14.91 3.41
C GLY A 236 6.73 16.42 3.24
N THR A 237 7.12 17.19 4.26
CA THR A 237 7.10 18.67 4.21
C THR A 237 8.12 19.25 3.23
N GLU A 238 9.09 18.45 2.79
CA GLU A 238 10.12 18.79 1.80
C GLU A 238 9.80 18.22 0.41
N ASP A 239 8.63 17.57 0.27
CA ASP A 239 8.16 16.97 -0.98
C ASP A 239 7.59 18.06 -1.90
N PHE A 240 7.94 18.03 -3.19
CA PHE A 240 7.43 18.99 -4.17
C PHE A 240 5.91 18.85 -4.40
N LEU A 241 5.29 17.72 -4.00
CA LEU A 241 3.84 17.48 -4.02
C LEU A 241 3.14 17.88 -2.71
N TYR A 242 3.90 18.35 -1.71
CA TYR A 242 3.35 18.70 -0.40
C TYR A 242 2.17 19.65 -0.48
N LYS A 243 2.31 20.74 -1.25
CA LYS A 243 1.23 21.72 -1.39
C LYS A 243 -0.06 21.10 -1.89
N SER A 244 -0.01 20.27 -2.93
CA SER A 244 -1.22 19.68 -3.50
C SER A 244 -1.86 18.65 -2.57
N ASN A 245 -1.06 17.91 -1.80
CA ASN A 245 -1.58 16.98 -0.78
C ASN A 245 -2.29 17.72 0.35
N ARG A 246 -1.71 18.82 0.82
CA ARG A 246 -2.34 19.69 1.84
C ARG A 246 -3.61 20.36 1.35
N ASP A 247 -3.62 20.86 0.11
CA ASP A 247 -4.80 21.45 -0.51
C ASP A 247 -5.94 20.43 -0.65
N PHE A 248 -5.62 19.18 -0.99
CA PHE A 248 -6.59 18.09 -1.05
C PHE A 248 -7.14 17.74 0.35
N ALA A 249 -6.28 17.64 1.37
CA ALA A 249 -6.72 17.43 2.74
C ALA A 249 -7.64 18.57 3.21
N GLY A 250 -7.33 19.82 2.87
CA GLY A 250 -8.21 20.97 3.12
C GLY A 250 -9.58 20.82 2.48
N LEU A 251 -9.65 20.34 1.25
CA LEU A 251 -10.90 20.03 0.56
C LEU A 251 -11.70 18.92 1.28
N LEU A 252 -11.02 17.88 1.77
CA LEU A 252 -11.68 16.81 2.54
C LEU A 252 -12.29 17.35 3.85
N VAL A 253 -11.58 18.25 4.53
CA VAL A 253 -12.11 18.96 5.72
C VAL A 253 -13.37 19.77 5.37
N GLU A 254 -13.31 20.59 4.30
CA GLU A 254 -14.44 21.39 3.81
C GLU A 254 -15.67 20.53 3.53
N LYS A 255 -15.46 19.38 2.87
CA LYS A 255 -16.53 18.43 2.52
C LYS A 255 -16.95 17.51 3.66
N LYS A 256 -16.31 17.61 4.84
CA LYS A 256 -16.57 16.76 6.03
C LYS A 256 -16.38 15.27 5.74
N ILE A 257 -15.41 14.94 4.88
CA ILE A 257 -15.04 13.56 4.53
C ILE A 257 -14.10 13.01 5.60
N SER A 258 -14.38 11.79 6.07
CA SER A 258 -13.56 11.11 7.09
C SER A 258 -12.20 10.76 6.51
N HIS A 259 -11.14 11.31 7.09
CA HIS A 259 -9.77 11.09 6.63
C HIS A 259 -8.74 11.28 7.76
N GLU A 260 -7.53 10.85 7.48
CA GLU A 260 -6.34 11.18 8.24
C GLU A 260 -5.30 11.78 7.28
N PHE A 261 -4.68 12.90 7.65
CA PHE A 261 -3.56 13.48 6.91
C PHE A 261 -2.37 13.69 7.84
N ARG A 262 -1.23 13.11 7.48
CA ARG A 262 0.03 13.23 8.21
C ARG A 262 1.04 14.06 7.43
N GLU A 263 1.51 15.12 8.08
CA GLU A 263 2.60 15.98 7.59
C GLU A 263 3.85 15.66 8.40
N LEU A 264 4.90 15.20 7.74
CA LEU A 264 6.12 14.70 8.40
C LEU A 264 7.36 15.24 7.69
N PRO A 265 8.48 15.44 8.38
CA PRO A 265 9.75 15.74 7.72
C PRO A 265 10.11 14.65 6.70
N GLY A 266 10.56 15.07 5.51
CA GLY A 266 10.96 14.16 4.44
C GLY A 266 10.55 14.66 3.06
N GLY A 267 11.09 14.02 2.03
CA GLY A 267 10.89 14.40 0.63
C GLY A 267 10.38 13.22 -0.20
N HIS A 268 10.28 13.41 -1.52
CA HIS A 268 9.76 12.43 -2.49
C HIS A 268 10.72 11.27 -2.73
N ASN A 269 10.85 10.34 -1.77
CA ASN A 269 11.85 9.27 -1.84
C ASN A 269 11.45 8.00 -1.07
N TRP A 270 12.14 6.90 -1.37
CA TRP A 270 11.88 5.60 -0.78
C TRP A 270 12.14 5.51 0.72
N THR A 271 13.00 6.35 1.29
CA THR A 271 13.23 6.41 2.75
C THR A 271 11.95 6.85 3.46
N PHE A 272 11.29 7.89 2.93
CA PHE A 272 10.02 8.37 3.44
C PHE A 272 8.94 7.28 3.30
N TRP A 273 8.73 6.76 2.09
CA TRP A 273 7.68 5.78 1.81
C TRP A 273 7.85 4.46 2.56
N ASN A 274 9.11 4.04 2.81
CA ASN A 274 9.38 2.87 3.66
C ASN A 274 8.83 3.04 5.07
N SER A 275 8.95 4.23 5.65
CA SER A 275 8.41 4.52 6.96
C SER A 275 6.88 4.61 6.92
N GLN A 276 6.33 5.24 5.89
CA GLN A 276 4.90 5.49 5.81
C GLN A 276 4.08 4.23 5.50
N VAL A 277 4.59 3.29 4.71
CA VAL A 277 3.88 2.02 4.48
C VAL A 277 3.73 1.20 5.75
N LYS A 278 4.70 1.26 6.68
CA LYS A 278 4.58 0.64 8.00
C LYS A 278 3.42 1.24 8.78
N GLU A 279 3.37 2.57 8.87
CA GLU A 279 2.29 3.29 9.56
C GLU A 279 0.91 3.02 8.95
N PHE A 280 0.84 2.90 7.62
CA PHE A 280 -0.40 2.56 6.94
C PHE A 280 -0.90 1.16 7.28
N LEU A 281 -0.02 0.17 7.44
CA LEU A 281 -0.41 -1.18 7.89
C LEU A 281 -1.00 -1.15 9.30
N GLU A 282 -0.49 -0.32 10.21
CA GLU A 282 -1.04 -0.11 11.54
C GLU A 282 -2.43 0.59 11.49
N VAL A 283 -2.61 1.55 10.57
CA VAL A 283 -3.93 2.14 10.32
C VAL A 283 -4.90 1.09 9.78
N ALA A 284 -4.45 0.22 8.87
CA ALA A 284 -5.26 -0.86 8.33
C ALA A 284 -5.78 -1.81 9.43
N ASP A 285 -4.99 -2.09 10.47
CA ASP A 285 -5.42 -2.90 11.62
C ASP A 285 -6.64 -2.35 12.36
N SER A 286 -6.84 -1.04 12.30
CA SER A 286 -7.98 -0.36 12.92
C SER A 286 -9.17 -0.13 11.97
N ARG A 287 -8.98 -0.30 10.67
CA ARG A 287 -9.95 0.05 9.63
C ARG A 287 -10.50 -1.14 8.85
N LEU A 288 -9.72 -2.20 8.70
CA LEU A 288 -10.18 -3.44 8.07
C LEU A 288 -10.81 -4.36 9.13
N SER A 289 -11.87 -5.04 8.76
CA SER A 289 -12.45 -6.09 9.59
C SER A 289 -11.48 -7.27 9.73
N LYS A 290 -11.54 -7.96 10.88
CA LYS A 290 -10.65 -9.08 11.23
C LYS A 290 -11.33 -10.42 11.02
#